data_54f0300a2a4f3e127bb0faad02da48db
#
_entry.id   54f0300a2a4f3e127bb0faad02da48db
#
_cell.length_a   1.000
_cell.length_b   1.000
_cell.length_c   1.000
_cell.angle_alpha   90.00
_cell.angle_beta   90.00
_cell.angle_gamma   90.00
#
_symmetry.space_group_name_H-M   'P 1'
#
loop_
_entity.id
_entity.type
_entity.pdbx_description
1 polymer ?
#
loop_
_entity_poly.entity_id
_entity_poly.type
_entity_poly.pdbx_seq_one_letter_code
_entity_poly.pdbx_strand_id
1 'polypeptide(L)'
;MTSKNRKIGKGTLFEDRVGSCTIAMCLDKRHPDSENSKLFPLCIRFTIYDSRYYYRLGEKCSYEDLDKLSRSQGNREKRIGLETTFERKVRLQEVFASMVHVVTTVSERGILTLERIKVALTGRCETASFLSVWEEIINEKRALGKAGTAENYGDAYRSFKRITGFTYADGFALDSAVINKWIDGMTERNIKSSTQGIQLRACRVVVNRCIGEGYMMPKAYMFGKTRDKIKIPAGSSRKGWFLSVEQMTELYLHWKNHDIDFPIHNTRRKDNPLYAIKDEKSRTQRYQALAMFLMQYLCCGCNLYDLALLRYNSFYFESNGRAFRFIRHKTEDETVDGEGMEVIVPIIEPLKELLDNYAAEPKLDQLVLPFIAEDAISVGEERVRRRVSDVNGYISDRMKKVSAAIGWTVSPTGTYARHSFATNLHAAKVPRDYISDAMGHSLGNRGQITMRYISPWTIEDRMTYNNLLLNLDNKKSDQPQENNTIFESGKQAIFEKMHSFSEADLKEALIMLKKKELQQLEQELVAM
;
A
#
# COMPACT_ATOMS: atom_id res chain seq x y z
N MET A 1 -38.36 -4.17 31.73
CA MET A 1 -38.08 -5.33 32.60
C MET A 1 -37.56 -4.80 33.93
N THR A 2 -38.32 -5.00 34.98
CA THR A 2 -38.15 -4.42 36.32
C THR A 2 -36.90 -5.01 36.97
N SER A 3 -35.95 -4.11 37.35
CA SER A 3 -34.76 -4.39 38.13
C SER A 3 -35.13 -5.00 39.47
N LYS A 4 -34.69 -6.25 39.72
CA LYS A 4 -34.74 -6.88 41.05
C LYS A 4 -33.92 -6.03 42.04
N ASN A 5 -34.54 -5.64 43.18
CA ASN A 5 -33.89 -4.95 44.30
C ASN A 5 -32.63 -5.65 44.77
N ARG A 6 -31.48 -5.26 44.22
CA ARG A 6 -30.18 -5.62 44.81
C ARG A 6 -29.93 -4.70 46.02
N LYS A 7 -29.57 -5.27 47.18
CA LYS A 7 -29.12 -4.50 48.34
C LYS A 7 -27.91 -3.64 47.93
N ILE A 8 -28.14 -2.33 47.82
CA ILE A 8 -27.11 -1.35 47.51
C ILE A 8 -26.10 -1.35 48.67
N GLY A 9 -24.81 -1.43 48.37
CA GLY A 9 -23.74 -1.50 49.38
C GLY A 9 -23.67 -0.22 50.25
N LYS A 10 -23.29 -0.36 51.51
CA LYS A 10 -23.13 0.78 52.42
C LYS A 10 -22.17 1.83 51.82
N GLY A 11 -22.65 3.07 51.62
CA GLY A 11 -21.89 4.16 50.98
C GLY A 11 -22.08 4.30 49.47
N THR A 12 -23.12 3.66 48.89
CA THR A 12 -23.52 3.81 47.49
C THR A 12 -24.92 4.40 47.43
N LEU A 13 -25.14 5.42 46.59
CA LEU A 13 -26.43 6.09 46.43
C LEU A 13 -27.23 5.48 45.26
N PHE A 14 -26.59 5.31 44.10
CA PHE A 14 -27.18 4.70 42.90
C PHE A 14 -26.22 3.65 42.34
N GLU A 15 -26.76 2.60 41.75
CA GLU A 15 -25.97 1.57 41.04
C GLU A 15 -26.72 1.06 39.82
N ASP A 16 -26.02 0.92 38.71
CA ASP A 16 -26.53 0.34 37.47
C ASP A 16 -25.46 -0.49 36.77
N ARG A 17 -25.84 -1.24 35.76
CA ARG A 17 -24.91 -2.09 35.02
C ARG A 17 -25.18 -2.02 33.51
N VAL A 18 -24.14 -1.72 32.76
CA VAL A 18 -24.15 -1.71 31.30
C VAL A 18 -23.10 -2.72 30.80
N GLY A 19 -23.53 -3.81 30.22
CA GLY A 19 -22.64 -4.89 29.76
C GLY A 19 -21.75 -5.44 30.90
N SER A 20 -20.43 -5.36 30.74
CA SER A 20 -19.45 -5.76 31.75
C SER A 20 -19.14 -4.69 32.81
N CYS A 21 -19.64 -3.45 32.62
CA CYS A 21 -19.38 -2.33 33.53
C CYS A 21 -20.46 -2.18 34.58
N THR A 22 -20.04 -2.16 35.86
CA THR A 22 -20.88 -1.71 36.98
C THR A 22 -20.60 -0.24 37.23
N ILE A 23 -21.64 0.60 37.26
CA ILE A 23 -21.59 2.05 37.48
C ILE A 23 -22.22 2.31 38.85
N ALA A 24 -21.51 2.99 39.71
CA ALA A 24 -22.02 3.27 41.06
C ALA A 24 -21.71 4.71 41.48
N MET A 25 -22.70 5.46 41.96
CA MET A 25 -22.47 6.73 42.65
C MET A 25 -22.19 6.44 44.11
N CYS A 26 -20.97 6.72 44.57
CA CYS A 26 -20.51 6.33 45.89
C CYS A 26 -19.46 7.29 46.47
N LEU A 27 -19.13 7.11 47.75
CA LEU A 27 -18.05 7.84 48.41
C LEU A 27 -16.69 7.22 48.10
N ASP A 28 -15.71 8.06 47.74
CA ASP A 28 -14.29 7.63 47.57
C ASP A 28 -13.58 7.58 48.93
N LYS A 29 -13.64 6.42 49.56
CA LYS A 29 -13.09 6.18 50.91
C LYS A 29 -11.55 6.27 50.99
N ARG A 30 -10.86 6.24 49.85
CA ARG A 30 -9.41 6.28 49.77
C ARG A 30 -8.85 7.68 50.07
N HIS A 31 -9.69 8.70 49.90
CA HIS A 31 -9.30 10.10 50.03
C HIS A 31 -10.28 10.86 50.95
N PRO A 32 -10.23 10.66 52.29
CA PRO A 32 -11.01 11.47 53.21
C PRO A 32 -10.61 12.94 53.10
N ASP A 33 -11.52 13.83 53.45
CA ASP A 33 -11.21 15.26 53.52
C ASP A 33 -10.13 15.55 54.57
N SER A 34 -9.18 16.44 54.21
CA SER A 34 -8.07 16.80 55.10
C SER A 34 -8.50 17.59 56.37
N GLU A 35 -9.60 18.37 56.27
CA GLU A 35 -10.12 19.19 57.36
C GLU A 35 -11.20 18.46 58.18
N ASN A 36 -11.93 17.54 57.53
CA ASN A 36 -12.98 16.76 58.16
C ASN A 36 -12.96 15.30 57.72
N SER A 37 -12.36 14.43 58.50
CA SER A 37 -12.22 13.00 58.19
C SER A 37 -13.54 12.22 58.01
N LYS A 38 -14.69 12.83 58.33
CA LYS A 38 -16.04 12.24 58.09
C LYS A 38 -16.59 12.55 56.73
N LEU A 39 -15.95 13.48 55.96
CA LEU A 39 -16.36 13.85 54.61
C LEU A 39 -15.48 13.13 53.58
N PHE A 40 -16.11 12.64 52.52
CA PHE A 40 -15.47 11.94 51.43
C PHE A 40 -15.92 12.55 50.09
N PRO A 41 -15.06 12.60 49.07
CA PRO A 41 -15.47 12.97 47.71
C PRO A 41 -16.61 12.07 47.24
N LEU A 42 -17.68 12.69 46.72
CA LEU A 42 -18.72 11.99 45.99
C LEU A 42 -18.24 11.74 44.54
N CYS A 43 -18.35 10.51 44.08
CA CYS A 43 -17.84 10.11 42.77
C CYS A 43 -18.73 9.07 42.09
N ILE A 44 -18.57 8.97 40.79
CA ILE A 44 -19.07 7.84 39.98
C ILE A 44 -17.92 6.84 39.84
N ARG A 45 -18.13 5.63 40.30
CA ARG A 45 -17.20 4.51 40.16
C ARG A 45 -17.63 3.63 39.00
N PHE A 46 -16.75 3.46 38.04
CA PHE A 46 -16.89 2.50 36.96
C PHE A 46 -16.03 1.28 37.27
N THR A 47 -16.60 0.08 37.21
CA THR A 47 -15.90 -1.16 37.52
C THR A 47 -16.08 -2.13 36.34
N ILE A 48 -14.96 -2.58 35.76
CA ILE A 48 -14.93 -3.63 34.73
C ILE A 48 -13.95 -4.69 35.24
N TYR A 49 -14.46 -5.89 35.49
CA TYR A 49 -13.72 -6.98 36.15
C TYR A 49 -13.13 -6.45 37.49
N ASP A 50 -11.82 -6.53 37.67
CA ASP A 50 -11.11 -6.08 38.91
C ASP A 50 -10.61 -4.64 38.82
N SER A 51 -10.74 -3.99 37.70
CA SER A 51 -10.25 -2.62 37.47
C SER A 51 -11.34 -1.60 37.76
N ARG A 52 -10.94 -0.44 38.33
CA ARG A 52 -11.85 0.62 38.76
C ARG A 52 -11.36 1.99 38.34
N TYR A 53 -12.28 2.82 37.85
CA TYR A 53 -12.07 4.25 37.57
C TYR A 53 -13.07 5.07 38.39
N TYR A 54 -12.61 6.18 39.01
CA TYR A 54 -13.43 7.06 39.83
C TYR A 54 -13.50 8.46 39.22
N TYR A 55 -14.68 8.87 38.80
CA TYR A 55 -14.95 10.21 38.27
C TYR A 55 -15.50 11.08 39.41
N ARG A 56 -14.76 12.11 39.85
CA ARG A 56 -15.13 13.00 40.97
C ARG A 56 -16.15 14.02 40.50
N LEU A 57 -17.22 14.23 41.32
CA LEU A 57 -18.30 15.19 41.03
C LEU A 57 -18.03 16.60 41.61
N GLY A 58 -16.92 16.83 42.28
CA GLY A 58 -16.59 18.11 42.93
C GLY A 58 -17.26 18.34 44.28
N GLU A 59 -18.14 17.42 44.69
CA GLU A 59 -18.85 17.50 45.99
C GLU A 59 -18.24 16.53 47.01
N LYS A 60 -18.35 16.91 48.31
CA LYS A 60 -18.03 16.04 49.44
C LYS A 60 -19.30 15.68 50.22
N CYS A 61 -19.35 14.47 50.76
CA CYS A 61 -20.52 13.95 51.45
C CYS A 61 -20.12 13.02 52.58
N SER A 62 -20.87 13.05 53.70
CA SER A 62 -20.71 12.07 54.79
C SER A 62 -21.58 10.84 54.54
N TYR A 63 -21.33 9.77 55.29
CA TYR A 63 -22.20 8.58 55.26
C TYR A 63 -23.62 8.90 55.72
N GLU A 64 -23.78 9.83 56.72
CA GLU A 64 -25.09 10.26 57.23
C GLU A 64 -25.86 11.03 56.16
N ASP A 65 -25.19 11.92 55.42
CA ASP A 65 -25.84 12.68 54.34
C ASP A 65 -26.23 11.77 53.18
N LEU A 66 -25.40 10.79 52.85
CA LEU A 66 -25.74 9.81 51.78
C LEU A 66 -26.94 8.96 52.20
N ASP A 67 -27.05 8.58 53.47
CA ASP A 67 -28.21 7.84 54.00
C ASP A 67 -29.49 8.70 53.99
N LYS A 68 -29.40 9.99 54.38
CA LYS A 68 -30.50 10.94 54.24
C LYS A 68 -30.97 11.11 52.78
N LEU A 69 -30.01 11.26 51.84
CA LEU A 69 -30.30 11.33 50.41
C LEU A 69 -31.00 10.07 49.92
N SER A 70 -30.56 8.89 50.35
CA SER A 70 -31.17 7.62 49.91
C SER A 70 -32.64 7.50 50.34
N ARG A 71 -32.96 7.95 51.56
CA ARG A 71 -34.32 7.86 52.16
C ARG A 71 -35.24 9.01 51.79
N SER A 72 -34.74 10.11 51.21
CA SER A 72 -35.54 11.28 50.86
C SER A 72 -36.63 10.95 49.81
N GLN A 73 -37.90 11.36 50.10
CA GLN A 73 -39.08 11.11 49.24
C GLN A 73 -39.81 12.41 48.83
N GLY A 74 -39.27 13.59 49.16
CA GLY A 74 -39.77 14.86 48.70
C GLY A 74 -40.91 15.48 49.55
N ASN A 75 -41.30 14.86 50.67
CA ASN A 75 -42.39 15.37 51.49
C ASN A 75 -41.86 16.32 52.60
N ARG A 76 -42.17 17.64 52.49
CA ARG A 76 -41.93 18.69 53.49
C ARG A 76 -40.52 18.78 54.09
N GLU A 77 -39.49 18.63 53.26
CA GLU A 77 -38.11 18.76 53.71
C GLU A 77 -37.70 20.23 53.85
N LYS A 78 -36.91 20.53 54.94
CA LYS A 78 -36.31 21.85 55.11
C LYS A 78 -35.15 22.05 54.11
N ARG A 79 -35.07 23.27 53.57
CA ARG A 79 -33.91 23.65 52.74
C ARG A 79 -32.63 23.68 53.57
N ILE A 80 -31.58 23.08 53.02
CA ILE A 80 -30.20 23.15 53.56
C ILE A 80 -29.39 23.87 52.48
N GLY A 81 -29.15 25.16 52.69
CA GLY A 81 -28.54 26.01 51.65
C GLY A 81 -29.49 26.37 50.51
N LEU A 82 -29.10 26.16 49.26
CA LEU A 82 -29.86 26.54 48.07
C LEU A 82 -30.87 25.47 47.60
N GLU A 83 -30.74 24.21 48.07
CA GLU A 83 -31.57 23.07 47.65
C GLU A 83 -32.05 22.23 48.86
N THR A 84 -33.19 21.53 48.70
CA THR A 84 -33.64 20.51 49.66
C THR A 84 -32.86 19.20 49.42
N THR A 85 -32.92 18.29 50.41
CA THR A 85 -32.32 16.95 50.26
C THR A 85 -32.90 16.20 49.05
N PHE A 86 -34.20 16.39 48.79
CA PHE A 86 -34.85 15.79 47.63
C PHE A 86 -34.39 16.40 46.31
N GLU A 87 -34.33 17.73 46.19
CA GLU A 87 -33.82 18.42 44.99
C GLU A 87 -32.40 18.00 44.69
N ARG A 88 -31.54 17.90 45.72
CA ARG A 88 -30.18 17.38 45.57
C ARG A 88 -30.15 15.93 45.05
N LYS A 89 -31.04 15.07 45.58
CA LYS A 89 -31.16 13.68 45.11
C LYS A 89 -31.56 13.60 43.64
N VAL A 90 -32.53 14.40 43.22
CA VAL A 90 -32.99 14.46 41.81
C VAL A 90 -31.88 14.92 40.91
N ARG A 91 -31.17 15.99 41.23
CA ARG A 91 -30.01 16.48 40.48
C ARG A 91 -28.90 15.41 40.35
N LEU A 92 -28.59 14.72 41.47
CA LEU A 92 -27.61 13.63 41.44
C LEU A 92 -28.09 12.42 40.61
N GLN A 93 -29.38 12.16 40.59
CA GLN A 93 -29.98 11.11 39.75
C GLN A 93 -29.88 11.43 38.28
N GLU A 94 -30.09 12.69 37.89
CA GLU A 94 -29.90 13.15 36.49
C GLU A 94 -28.43 13.03 36.06
N VAL A 95 -27.49 13.44 36.93
CA VAL A 95 -26.03 13.25 36.69
C VAL A 95 -25.71 11.76 36.53
N PHE A 96 -26.24 10.91 37.40
CA PHE A 96 -26.03 9.48 37.31
C PHE A 96 -26.58 8.88 36.01
N ALA A 97 -27.81 9.26 35.60
CA ALA A 97 -28.43 8.82 34.35
C ALA A 97 -27.61 9.25 33.13
N SER A 98 -27.06 10.47 33.13
CA SER A 98 -26.17 10.93 32.05
C SER A 98 -24.90 10.08 31.94
N MET A 99 -24.31 9.66 33.08
CA MET A 99 -23.14 8.79 33.09
C MET A 99 -23.45 7.37 32.59
N VAL A 100 -24.62 6.83 32.96
CA VAL A 100 -25.11 5.54 32.42
C VAL A 100 -25.29 5.63 30.92
N HIS A 101 -25.87 6.73 30.41
CA HIS A 101 -26.01 6.95 28.96
C HIS A 101 -24.67 7.01 28.23
N VAL A 102 -23.66 7.68 28.78
CA VAL A 102 -22.30 7.69 28.23
C VAL A 102 -21.74 6.27 28.12
N VAL A 103 -21.85 5.46 29.18
CA VAL A 103 -21.34 4.08 29.16
C VAL A 103 -22.11 3.22 28.17
N THR A 104 -23.44 3.39 28.06
CA THR A 104 -24.27 2.71 27.07
C THR A 104 -23.81 3.03 25.66
N THR A 105 -23.61 4.32 25.36
CA THR A 105 -23.11 4.77 24.05
C THR A 105 -21.71 4.21 23.73
N VAL A 106 -20.81 4.13 24.71
CA VAL A 106 -19.49 3.51 24.52
C VAL A 106 -19.61 2.01 24.27
N SER A 107 -20.53 1.33 24.97
CA SER A 107 -20.79 -0.12 24.82
C SER A 107 -21.36 -0.48 23.45
N GLU A 108 -22.27 0.33 22.91
CA GLU A 108 -22.86 0.13 21.58
C GLU A 108 -21.86 0.30 20.44
N ARG A 109 -20.74 0.97 20.69
CA ARG A 109 -19.71 1.28 19.69
C ARG A 109 -18.49 0.32 19.69
N GLY A 110 -18.54 -0.75 20.48
CA GLY A 110 -17.52 -1.78 20.51
C GLY A 110 -17.13 -2.24 21.93
N ILE A 111 -15.92 -2.77 22.09
CA ILE A 111 -15.47 -3.35 23.37
C ILE A 111 -15.46 -2.28 24.47
N LEU A 112 -16.17 -2.55 25.56
CA LEU A 112 -16.28 -1.65 26.71
C LEU A 112 -15.03 -1.78 27.60
N THR A 113 -14.24 -0.68 27.70
CA THR A 113 -13.07 -0.59 28.57
C THR A 113 -13.13 0.66 29.44
N LEU A 114 -12.46 0.64 30.60
CA LEU A 114 -12.40 1.83 31.48
C LEU A 114 -11.74 3.03 30.80
N GLU A 115 -10.75 2.79 29.96
CA GLU A 115 -10.07 3.83 29.20
C GLU A 115 -11.03 4.54 28.24
N ARG A 116 -11.84 3.80 27.48
CA ARG A 116 -12.85 4.37 26.58
C ARG A 116 -13.91 5.16 27.34
N ILE A 117 -14.32 4.71 28.53
CA ILE A 117 -15.22 5.46 29.41
C ILE A 117 -14.56 6.75 29.85
N LYS A 118 -13.29 6.71 30.29
CA LYS A 118 -12.54 7.89 30.72
C LYS A 118 -12.42 8.92 29.60
N VAL A 119 -12.07 8.50 28.39
CA VAL A 119 -12.01 9.36 27.19
C VAL A 119 -13.36 10.00 26.89
N ALA A 120 -14.45 9.22 26.94
CA ALA A 120 -15.79 9.72 26.67
C ALA A 120 -16.26 10.78 27.71
N LEU A 121 -15.80 10.66 28.96
CA LEU A 121 -16.14 11.58 30.06
C LEU A 121 -15.28 12.84 30.10
N THR A 122 -14.00 12.72 29.80
CA THR A 122 -13.03 13.81 30.02
C THR A 122 -12.50 14.43 28.74
N GLY A 123 -12.72 13.77 27.59
CA GLY A 123 -12.09 14.13 26.31
C GLY A 123 -10.56 13.96 26.31
N ARG A 124 -9.99 13.44 27.41
CA ARG A 124 -8.55 13.26 27.61
C ARG A 124 -8.25 11.81 27.93
N CYS A 125 -7.27 11.27 27.26
CA CYS A 125 -6.65 9.99 27.61
C CYS A 125 -5.24 10.27 28.11
N GLU A 126 -4.89 9.79 29.29
CA GLU A 126 -3.52 9.96 29.83
C GLU A 126 -2.55 9.01 29.13
N THR A 127 -3.04 7.92 28.56
CA THR A 127 -2.24 6.84 27.97
C THR A 127 -2.38 6.73 26.47
N ALA A 128 -3.44 7.29 25.86
CA ALA A 128 -3.66 7.26 24.42
C ALA A 128 -3.93 8.65 23.83
N SER A 129 -3.44 8.87 22.63
CA SER A 129 -3.64 10.07 21.83
C SER A 129 -3.71 9.68 20.34
N PHE A 130 -4.15 10.57 19.47
CA PHE A 130 -4.10 10.35 18.04
C PHE A 130 -2.69 9.96 17.55
N LEU A 131 -1.66 10.57 18.13
CA LEU A 131 -0.27 10.26 17.79
C LEU A 131 0.17 8.88 18.28
N SER A 132 -0.22 8.46 19.49
CA SER A 132 0.13 7.11 19.99
C SER A 132 -0.54 6.01 19.17
N VAL A 133 -1.80 6.18 18.77
CA VAL A 133 -2.48 5.24 17.85
C VAL A 133 -1.77 5.17 16.50
N TRP A 134 -1.26 6.30 16.01
CA TRP A 134 -0.49 6.31 14.77
C TRP A 134 0.83 5.53 14.91
N GLU A 135 1.55 5.71 16.02
CA GLU A 135 2.78 4.96 16.33
C GLU A 135 2.51 3.45 16.49
N GLU A 136 1.40 3.08 17.13
CA GLU A 136 0.97 1.68 17.24
C GLU A 136 0.77 1.06 15.86
N ILE A 137 0.07 1.74 14.95
CA ILE A 137 -0.12 1.26 13.57
C ILE A 137 1.22 1.12 12.83
N ILE A 138 2.17 2.05 13.01
CA ILE A 138 3.50 1.94 12.42
C ILE A 138 4.21 0.67 12.93
N ASN A 139 4.16 0.43 14.24
CA ASN A 139 4.81 -0.72 14.87
C ASN A 139 4.14 -2.05 14.47
N GLU A 140 2.81 -2.09 14.39
CA GLU A 140 2.06 -3.24 13.86
C GLU A 140 2.50 -3.58 12.42
N LYS A 141 2.64 -2.56 11.55
CA LYS A 141 3.09 -2.78 10.18
C LYS A 141 4.53 -3.31 10.11
N ARG A 142 5.42 -2.87 11.01
CA ARG A 142 6.78 -3.43 11.12
C ARG A 142 6.77 -4.87 11.59
N ALA A 143 5.98 -5.18 12.61
CA ALA A 143 5.86 -6.54 13.15
C ALA A 143 5.30 -7.52 12.11
N LEU A 144 4.43 -7.04 11.21
CA LEU A 144 3.88 -7.82 10.08
C LEU A 144 4.82 -7.89 8.87
N GLY A 145 6.09 -7.47 8.98
CA GLY A 145 7.02 -7.46 7.86
C GLY A 145 6.73 -6.39 6.78
N LYS A 146 5.71 -5.52 6.95
CA LYS A 146 5.32 -4.50 5.97
C LYS A 146 6.14 -3.21 6.11
N ALA A 147 7.48 -3.35 6.09
CA ALA A 147 8.43 -2.28 6.35
C ALA A 147 8.19 -1.01 5.49
N GLY A 148 7.89 -1.15 4.20
CA GLY A 148 7.61 0.01 3.34
C GLY A 148 6.32 0.73 3.63
N THR A 149 5.31 0.01 4.08
CA THR A 149 4.06 0.63 4.55
C THR A 149 4.34 1.37 5.85
N ALA A 150 5.07 0.77 6.79
CA ALA A 150 5.47 1.39 8.05
C ALA A 150 6.31 2.67 7.82
N GLU A 151 7.23 2.66 6.86
CA GLU A 151 8.03 3.83 6.49
C GLU A 151 7.15 4.98 5.95
N ASN A 152 6.24 4.69 5.02
CA ASN A 152 5.29 5.68 4.49
C ASN A 152 4.42 6.29 5.60
N TYR A 153 3.96 5.48 6.56
CA TYR A 153 3.20 5.94 7.72
C TYR A 153 4.07 6.79 8.66
N GLY A 154 5.34 6.41 8.85
CA GLY A 154 6.31 7.16 9.62
C GLY A 154 6.64 8.53 9.00
N ASP A 155 6.78 8.59 7.67
CA ASP A 155 6.99 9.85 6.95
C ASP A 155 5.78 10.77 7.08
N ALA A 156 4.57 10.23 6.93
CA ALA A 156 3.33 10.98 7.12
C ALA A 156 3.20 11.50 8.57
N TYR A 157 3.50 10.67 9.56
CA TYR A 157 3.53 11.03 10.98
C TYR A 157 4.51 12.18 11.28
N ARG A 158 5.75 12.06 10.79
CA ARG A 158 6.78 13.11 10.97
C ARG A 158 6.38 14.42 10.28
N SER A 159 5.84 14.33 9.07
CA SER A 159 5.32 15.47 8.31
C SER A 159 4.16 16.15 9.04
N PHE A 160 3.20 15.37 9.53
CA PHE A 160 2.04 15.85 10.28
C PHE A 160 2.48 16.62 11.54
N LYS A 161 3.26 16.00 12.42
CA LYS A 161 3.76 16.65 13.64
C LYS A 161 4.51 17.96 13.35
N ARG A 162 5.43 17.93 12.38
CA ARG A 162 6.27 19.09 12.06
C ARG A 162 5.46 20.27 11.52
N ILE A 163 4.44 20.02 10.71
CA ILE A 163 3.68 21.08 10.04
C ILE A 163 2.56 21.60 10.91
N THR A 164 1.82 20.72 11.56
CA THR A 164 0.66 21.13 12.38
C THR A 164 1.06 21.62 13.76
N GLY A 165 2.17 21.14 14.30
CA GLY A 165 2.55 21.32 15.70
C GLY A 165 1.75 20.43 16.65
N PHE A 166 1.00 19.45 16.15
CA PHE A 166 0.17 18.55 16.95
C PHE A 166 1.02 17.71 17.91
N THR A 167 0.59 17.63 19.17
CA THR A 167 1.30 16.98 20.26
C THR A 167 0.45 15.88 20.92
N TYR A 168 1.03 15.10 21.80
CA TYR A 168 0.28 14.11 22.59
C TYR A 168 -0.75 14.77 23.53
N ALA A 169 -0.47 16.00 23.99
CA ALA A 169 -1.39 16.76 24.85
C ALA A 169 -2.69 17.16 24.16
N ASP A 170 -2.70 17.21 22.81
CA ASP A 170 -3.90 17.49 22.03
C ASP A 170 -4.88 16.28 22.02
N GLY A 171 -4.44 15.12 22.52
CA GLY A 171 -5.28 13.92 22.64
C GLY A 171 -5.87 13.49 21.30
N PHE A 172 -7.20 13.53 21.18
CA PHE A 172 -7.96 13.22 19.96
C PHE A 172 -8.66 14.45 19.36
N ALA A 173 -8.21 15.66 19.66
CA ALA A 173 -8.80 16.91 19.19
C ALA A 173 -8.43 17.21 17.72
N LEU A 174 -8.49 16.20 16.86
CA LEU A 174 -8.25 16.31 15.43
C LEU A 174 -9.52 16.73 14.71
N ASP A 175 -9.44 17.80 13.94
CA ASP A 175 -10.51 18.31 13.09
C ASP A 175 -10.05 18.64 11.66
N SER A 176 -10.97 19.11 10.83
CA SER A 176 -10.66 19.51 9.45
C SER A 176 -9.70 20.69 9.38
N ALA A 177 -9.68 21.58 10.37
CA ALA A 177 -8.79 22.75 10.38
C ALA A 177 -7.32 22.32 10.54
N VAL A 178 -7.06 21.36 11.43
CA VAL A 178 -5.71 20.78 11.62
C VAL A 178 -5.23 20.09 10.34
N ILE A 179 -6.10 19.32 9.68
CA ILE A 179 -5.73 18.65 8.42
C ILE A 179 -5.51 19.64 7.28
N ASN A 180 -6.33 20.70 7.18
CA ASN A 180 -6.13 21.75 6.17
C ASN A 180 -4.81 22.49 6.40
N LYS A 181 -4.49 22.85 7.65
CA LYS A 181 -3.17 23.40 8.01
C LYS A 181 -2.02 22.51 7.54
N TRP A 182 -2.18 21.18 7.66
CA TRP A 182 -1.19 20.23 7.17
C TRP A 182 -1.07 20.26 5.64
N ILE A 183 -2.20 20.27 4.93
CA ILE A 183 -2.24 20.33 3.46
C ILE A 183 -1.58 21.63 2.97
N ASP A 184 -1.95 22.77 3.54
CA ASP A 184 -1.39 24.08 3.19
C ASP A 184 0.12 24.11 3.41
N GLY A 185 0.58 23.66 4.57
CA GLY A 185 2.01 23.61 4.87
C GLY A 185 2.78 22.57 4.03
N MET A 186 2.15 21.52 3.51
CA MET A 186 2.74 20.64 2.50
C MET A 186 2.85 21.35 1.15
N THR A 187 1.85 22.13 0.77
CA THR A 187 1.80 22.87 -0.50
C THR A 187 2.85 23.98 -0.51
N GLU A 188 2.98 24.76 0.56
CA GLU A 188 4.04 25.78 0.73
C GLU A 188 5.46 25.20 0.59
N ARG A 189 5.65 23.95 1.00
CA ARG A 189 6.93 23.21 0.83
C ARG A 189 7.07 22.52 -0.51
N ASN A 190 6.20 22.81 -1.48
CA ASN A 190 6.20 22.23 -2.82
C ASN A 190 6.12 20.70 -2.82
N ILE A 191 5.49 20.08 -1.81
CA ILE A 191 5.27 18.62 -1.78
C ILE A 191 4.24 18.28 -2.86
N LYS A 192 4.62 17.37 -3.76
CA LYS A 192 3.77 16.95 -4.89
C LYS A 192 2.43 16.40 -4.40
N SER A 193 1.36 16.72 -5.10
CA SER A 193 0.00 16.26 -4.80
C SER A 193 -0.11 14.73 -4.62
N SER A 194 0.64 13.94 -5.40
CA SER A 194 0.70 12.48 -5.22
C SER A 194 1.26 12.07 -3.85
N THR A 195 2.29 12.77 -3.36
CA THR A 195 2.89 12.53 -2.04
C THR A 195 1.93 12.97 -0.93
N GLN A 196 1.29 14.15 -1.07
CA GLN A 196 0.23 14.58 -0.16
C GLN A 196 -0.87 13.51 -0.05
N GLY A 197 -1.31 12.96 -1.20
CA GLY A 197 -2.31 11.91 -1.24
C GLY A 197 -1.88 10.63 -0.50
N ILE A 198 -0.61 10.24 -0.57
CA ILE A 198 -0.07 9.10 0.20
C ILE A 198 -0.15 9.39 1.70
N GLN A 199 0.30 10.55 2.13
CA GLN A 199 0.32 10.95 3.55
C GLN A 199 -1.09 11.08 4.12
N LEU A 200 -2.03 11.69 3.39
CA LEU A 200 -3.42 11.81 3.80
C LEU A 200 -4.14 10.45 3.87
N ARG A 201 -3.80 9.49 3.00
CA ARG A 201 -4.32 8.11 3.11
C ARG A 201 -3.84 7.41 4.37
N ALA A 202 -2.57 7.58 4.76
CA ALA A 202 -2.06 7.07 6.02
C ALA A 202 -2.83 7.67 7.22
N CYS A 203 -2.99 8.99 7.26
CA CYS A 203 -3.79 9.67 8.29
C CYS A 203 -5.24 9.16 8.34
N ARG A 204 -5.88 8.96 7.19
CA ARG A 204 -7.24 8.42 7.11
C ARG A 204 -7.37 7.05 7.78
N VAL A 205 -6.37 6.18 7.65
CA VAL A 205 -6.38 4.87 8.32
C VAL A 205 -6.32 5.05 9.84
N VAL A 206 -5.51 5.98 10.34
CA VAL A 206 -5.42 6.28 11.77
C VAL A 206 -6.75 6.85 12.29
N VAL A 207 -7.37 7.78 11.56
CA VAL A 207 -8.70 8.32 11.91
C VAL A 207 -9.75 7.21 11.96
N ASN A 208 -9.76 6.30 10.97
CA ASN A 208 -10.68 5.17 10.95
C ASN A 208 -10.46 4.24 12.17
N ARG A 209 -9.20 3.99 12.54
CA ARG A 209 -8.85 3.21 13.73
C ARG A 209 -9.35 3.89 15.00
N CYS A 210 -9.10 5.20 15.17
CA CYS A 210 -9.59 5.97 16.31
C CYS A 210 -11.12 5.97 16.42
N ILE A 211 -11.84 6.03 15.28
CA ILE A 211 -13.31 5.92 15.27
C ILE A 211 -13.75 4.50 15.62
N GLY A 212 -13.13 3.48 15.04
CA GLY A 212 -13.44 2.07 15.30
C GLY A 212 -13.23 1.68 16.76
N GLU A 213 -12.21 2.22 17.40
CA GLU A 213 -11.91 2.01 18.83
C GLU A 213 -12.68 2.95 19.76
N GLY A 214 -13.44 3.89 19.21
CA GLY A 214 -14.30 4.81 19.97
C GLY A 214 -13.59 5.99 20.61
N TYR A 215 -12.34 6.27 20.25
CA TYR A 215 -11.61 7.48 20.66
C TYR A 215 -12.13 8.74 19.95
N MET A 216 -12.68 8.58 18.75
CA MET A 216 -13.27 9.66 17.95
C MET A 216 -14.70 9.31 17.55
N MET A 217 -15.58 10.33 17.45
CA MET A 217 -16.96 10.15 17.03
C MET A 217 -17.03 9.94 15.51
N PRO A 218 -17.93 9.07 14.98
CA PRO A 218 -18.11 8.89 13.53
C PRO A 218 -18.41 10.19 12.78
N LYS A 219 -19.14 11.12 13.39
CA LYS A 219 -19.42 12.47 12.82
C LYS A 219 -18.17 13.32 12.64
N ALA A 220 -17.08 13.03 13.38
CA ALA A 220 -15.80 13.72 13.23
C ALA A 220 -15.00 13.25 12.01
N TYR A 221 -15.47 12.23 11.27
CA TYR A 221 -14.79 11.76 10.05
C TYR A 221 -14.80 12.85 8.97
N MET A 222 -13.61 13.27 8.58
CA MET A 222 -13.40 14.49 7.78
C MET A 222 -13.08 14.24 6.30
N PHE A 223 -12.78 13.00 5.90
CA PHE A 223 -12.40 12.68 4.51
C PHE A 223 -13.61 12.28 3.67
N GLY A 224 -13.66 12.70 2.39
CA GLY A 224 -14.77 12.33 1.51
C GLY A 224 -14.73 13.03 0.16
N LYS A 225 -15.80 12.83 -0.62
CA LYS A 225 -15.96 13.45 -1.95
C LYS A 225 -16.91 14.67 -1.93
N THR A 226 -17.69 14.85 -0.86
CA THR A 226 -18.61 15.97 -0.69
C THR A 226 -17.87 17.28 -0.44
N ARG A 227 -18.56 18.41 -0.63
CA ARG A 227 -17.94 19.75 -0.55
C ARG A 227 -17.39 20.09 0.84
N ASP A 228 -18.02 19.57 1.87
CA ASP A 228 -17.68 19.74 3.28
C ASP A 228 -16.56 18.81 3.77
N LYS A 229 -16.08 17.89 2.91
CA LYS A 229 -15.05 16.89 3.24
C LYS A 229 -13.74 17.15 2.51
N ILE A 230 -12.66 16.73 3.15
CA ILE A 230 -11.31 16.82 2.60
C ILE A 230 -11.15 15.75 1.52
N LYS A 231 -10.89 16.19 0.28
CA LYS A 231 -10.58 15.30 -0.83
C LYS A 231 -9.12 14.88 -0.78
N ILE A 232 -8.87 13.57 -0.74
CA ILE A 232 -7.52 13.04 -0.83
C ILE A 232 -7.11 13.02 -2.31
N PRO A 233 -5.99 13.67 -2.69
CA PRO A 233 -5.52 13.67 -4.06
C PRO A 233 -5.27 12.26 -4.59
N ALA A 234 -5.67 12.00 -5.83
CA ALA A 234 -5.32 10.79 -6.55
C ALA A 234 -3.83 10.81 -6.93
N GLY A 235 -3.25 9.63 -7.16
CA GLY A 235 -1.91 9.55 -7.74
C GLY A 235 -1.88 10.14 -9.15
N SER A 236 -0.79 10.82 -9.50
CA SER A 236 -0.57 11.30 -10.86
C SER A 236 -0.32 10.14 -11.81
N SER A 237 -0.95 10.18 -12.99
CA SER A 237 -0.59 9.29 -14.09
C SER A 237 0.82 9.64 -14.60
N ARG A 238 1.70 8.65 -14.71
CA ARG A 238 3.05 8.80 -15.26
C ARG A 238 3.05 8.50 -16.76
N LYS A 239 2.14 9.13 -17.51
CA LYS A 239 2.09 9.02 -18.97
C LYS A 239 3.42 9.48 -19.56
N GLY A 240 3.93 8.73 -20.55
CA GLY A 240 5.17 9.06 -21.25
C GLY A 240 6.47 8.59 -20.55
N TRP A 241 6.39 7.91 -19.43
CA TRP A 241 7.56 7.36 -18.74
C TRP A 241 7.89 5.95 -19.25
N PHE A 242 8.20 5.85 -20.54
CA PHE A 242 8.61 4.58 -21.17
C PHE A 242 9.63 4.83 -22.27
N LEU A 243 10.37 3.81 -22.62
CA LEU A 243 11.24 3.73 -23.79
C LEU A 243 10.55 2.82 -24.83
N SER A 244 10.66 3.16 -26.11
CA SER A 244 10.11 2.33 -27.18
C SER A 244 10.91 1.02 -27.33
N VAL A 245 10.38 0.09 -28.15
CA VAL A 245 11.08 -1.16 -28.48
C VAL A 245 12.45 -0.87 -29.12
N GLU A 246 12.51 0.11 -30.03
CA GLU A 246 13.74 0.53 -30.70
C GLU A 246 14.77 1.04 -29.71
N GLN A 247 14.36 1.90 -28.76
CA GLN A 247 15.24 2.41 -27.71
C GLN A 247 15.72 1.30 -26.77
N MET A 248 14.85 0.35 -26.42
CA MET A 248 15.24 -0.81 -25.60
C MET A 248 16.21 -1.73 -26.35
N THR A 249 15.99 -1.90 -27.67
CA THR A 249 16.89 -2.65 -28.56
C THR A 249 18.24 -1.97 -28.67
N GLU A 250 18.28 -0.65 -28.84
CA GLU A 250 19.52 0.15 -28.86
C GLU A 250 20.32 -0.05 -27.56
N LEU A 251 19.67 0.07 -26.40
CA LEU A 251 20.31 -0.17 -25.10
C LEU A 251 20.86 -1.60 -24.96
N TYR A 252 20.10 -2.60 -25.44
CA TYR A 252 20.55 -3.99 -25.40
C TYR A 252 21.76 -4.23 -26.32
N LEU A 253 21.77 -3.66 -27.51
CA LEU A 253 22.88 -3.77 -28.45
C LEU A 253 24.14 -3.05 -27.91
N HIS A 254 23.99 -1.87 -27.33
CA HIS A 254 25.08 -1.18 -26.65
C HIS A 254 25.66 -1.98 -25.48
N TRP A 255 24.79 -2.67 -24.71
CA TRP A 255 25.27 -3.59 -23.68
C TRP A 255 26.02 -4.77 -24.28
N LYS A 256 25.49 -5.40 -25.31
CA LYS A 256 26.05 -6.59 -25.97
C LYS A 256 27.41 -6.30 -26.62
N ASN A 257 27.52 -5.19 -27.33
CA ASN A 257 28.72 -4.81 -28.08
C ASN A 257 29.76 -4.08 -27.25
N HIS A 258 29.44 -3.62 -26.04
CA HIS A 258 30.32 -2.79 -25.20
C HIS A 258 30.87 -1.55 -25.93
N ASP A 259 30.08 -0.95 -26.82
CA ASP A 259 30.48 0.10 -27.78
C ASP A 259 30.17 1.54 -27.31
N ILE A 260 29.70 1.72 -26.06
CA ILE A 260 29.44 3.06 -25.53
C ILE A 260 30.76 3.76 -25.21
N ASP A 261 30.98 4.92 -25.84
CA ASP A 261 32.12 5.79 -25.54
C ASP A 261 31.79 6.66 -24.30
N PHE A 262 32.27 6.22 -23.15
CA PHE A 262 32.11 6.97 -21.91
C PHE A 262 33.19 8.04 -21.79
N PRO A 263 32.83 9.31 -21.53
CA PRO A 263 33.79 10.38 -21.35
C PRO A 263 34.73 10.07 -20.17
N ILE A 264 36.03 10.22 -20.44
CA ILE A 264 37.09 10.02 -19.45
C ILE A 264 37.05 11.21 -18.49
N HIS A 265 36.94 10.95 -17.18
CA HIS A 265 36.72 12.00 -16.18
C HIS A 265 37.88 12.95 -15.97
N ASN A 266 39.09 12.63 -16.41
CA ASN A 266 40.25 13.49 -16.19
C ASN A 266 41.28 13.41 -17.33
N THR A 267 41.08 14.23 -18.36
CA THR A 267 41.96 14.33 -19.53
C THR A 267 43.41 14.73 -19.19
N ARG A 268 43.64 15.40 -18.03
CA ARG A 268 44.98 15.84 -17.58
C ARG A 268 45.81 14.73 -16.92
N ARG A 269 45.26 13.55 -16.71
CA ARG A 269 45.93 12.43 -16.00
C ARG A 269 45.77 11.10 -16.76
N LYS A 270 45.61 11.15 -18.08
CA LYS A 270 45.47 9.96 -18.95
C LYS A 270 46.61 8.95 -18.82
N ASP A 271 47.82 9.43 -18.54
CA ASP A 271 49.02 8.61 -18.49
C ASP A 271 49.26 7.94 -17.12
N ASN A 272 48.38 8.12 -16.14
CA ASN A 272 48.53 7.51 -14.83
C ASN A 272 47.74 6.18 -14.77
N PRO A 273 48.43 5.02 -14.57
CA PRO A 273 47.78 3.70 -14.55
C PRO A 273 46.65 3.55 -13.56
N LEU A 274 46.68 4.25 -12.42
CA LEU A 274 45.60 4.22 -11.41
C LEU A 274 44.31 4.83 -11.91
N TYR A 275 44.35 5.80 -12.84
CA TYR A 275 43.17 6.38 -13.44
C TYR A 275 42.59 5.48 -14.53
N ALA A 276 43.41 4.81 -15.31
CA ALA A 276 42.98 3.81 -16.28
C ALA A 276 42.18 2.68 -15.59
N ILE A 277 42.70 2.16 -14.45
CA ILE A 277 42.01 1.14 -13.65
C ILE A 277 40.67 1.66 -13.11
N LYS A 278 40.62 2.92 -12.64
CA LYS A 278 39.37 3.55 -12.15
C LYS A 278 38.33 3.74 -13.27
N ASP A 279 38.77 4.13 -14.46
CA ASP A 279 37.92 4.32 -15.61
C ASP A 279 37.33 3.00 -16.10
N GLU A 280 38.16 1.94 -16.16
CA GLU A 280 37.71 0.59 -16.52
C GLU A 280 36.70 0.03 -15.50
N LYS A 281 37.01 0.15 -14.21
CA LYS A 281 36.03 -0.21 -13.17
C LYS A 281 34.72 0.59 -13.29
N SER A 282 34.81 1.87 -13.58
CA SER A 282 33.63 2.73 -13.77
C SER A 282 32.83 2.33 -15.02
N ARG A 283 33.51 1.93 -16.10
CA ARG A 283 32.90 1.42 -17.34
C ARG A 283 32.16 0.12 -17.07
N THR A 284 32.81 -0.85 -16.45
CA THR A 284 32.22 -2.14 -16.05
C THR A 284 30.96 -1.93 -15.21
N GLN A 285 31.01 -1.02 -14.23
CA GLN A 285 29.86 -0.70 -13.37
C GLN A 285 28.68 -0.07 -14.13
N ARG A 286 28.93 0.68 -15.21
CA ARG A 286 27.87 1.25 -16.06
C ARG A 286 27.20 0.17 -16.90
N TYR A 287 27.96 -0.75 -17.48
CA TYR A 287 27.41 -1.90 -18.21
C TYR A 287 26.64 -2.84 -17.29
N GLN A 288 27.11 -3.09 -16.07
CA GLN A 288 26.36 -3.84 -15.07
C GLN A 288 25.02 -3.17 -14.74
N ALA A 289 25.01 -1.85 -14.54
CA ALA A 289 23.77 -1.11 -14.28
C ALA A 289 22.81 -1.14 -15.48
N LEU A 290 23.34 -1.05 -16.70
CA LEU A 290 22.56 -1.21 -17.93
C LEU A 290 21.96 -2.62 -18.03
N ALA A 291 22.75 -3.66 -17.74
CA ALA A 291 22.26 -5.04 -17.68
C ALA A 291 21.11 -5.20 -16.66
N MET A 292 21.25 -4.64 -15.46
CA MET A 292 20.24 -4.69 -14.42
C MET A 292 18.94 -3.96 -14.84
N PHE A 293 19.05 -2.85 -15.56
CA PHE A 293 17.91 -2.14 -16.11
C PHE A 293 17.19 -2.97 -17.19
N LEU A 294 17.96 -3.60 -18.10
CA LEU A 294 17.44 -4.49 -19.13
C LEU A 294 16.79 -5.75 -18.54
N MET A 295 17.40 -6.35 -17.51
CA MET A 295 16.79 -7.48 -16.80
C MET A 295 15.44 -7.12 -16.17
N GLN A 296 15.29 -5.95 -15.55
CA GLN A 296 14.00 -5.51 -15.04
C GLN A 296 12.94 -5.42 -16.15
N TYR A 297 13.32 -4.99 -17.34
CA TYR A 297 12.44 -4.93 -18.49
C TYR A 297 12.06 -6.32 -19.03
N LEU A 298 13.05 -7.17 -19.28
CA LEU A 298 12.87 -8.50 -19.87
C LEU A 298 12.26 -9.51 -18.86
N CYS A 299 12.45 -9.30 -17.56
CA CYS A 299 11.76 -10.04 -16.51
C CYS A 299 10.35 -9.48 -16.24
N CYS A 300 9.53 -9.33 -17.29
CA CYS A 300 8.14 -8.88 -17.22
C CYS A 300 7.96 -7.53 -16.52
N GLY A 301 8.93 -6.63 -16.64
CA GLY A 301 8.91 -5.34 -15.96
C GLY A 301 8.89 -5.45 -14.43
N CYS A 302 9.55 -6.45 -13.86
CA CYS A 302 9.56 -6.69 -12.43
C CYS A 302 10.26 -5.55 -11.66
N ASN A 303 9.92 -5.41 -10.37
CA ASN A 303 10.63 -4.47 -9.51
C ASN A 303 11.99 -5.04 -9.14
N LEU A 304 12.96 -4.17 -8.87
CA LEU A 304 14.30 -4.60 -8.44
C LEU A 304 14.26 -5.44 -7.15
N TYR A 305 13.24 -5.24 -6.30
CA TYR A 305 13.06 -6.03 -5.08
C TYR A 305 12.73 -7.50 -5.39
N ASP A 306 11.79 -7.75 -6.33
CA ASP A 306 11.44 -9.10 -6.75
C ASP A 306 12.62 -9.77 -7.47
N LEU A 307 13.36 -9.01 -8.29
CA LEU A 307 14.57 -9.50 -8.96
C LEU A 307 15.71 -9.85 -7.97
N ALA A 308 15.84 -9.06 -6.89
CA ALA A 308 16.85 -9.29 -5.84
C ALA A 308 16.60 -10.57 -5.03
N LEU A 309 15.36 -10.99 -4.92
CA LEU A 309 14.95 -12.19 -4.19
C LEU A 309 14.66 -13.39 -5.09
N LEU A 310 14.80 -13.22 -6.41
CA LEU A 310 14.57 -14.28 -7.39
C LEU A 310 15.50 -15.46 -7.15
N ARG A 311 14.93 -16.68 -7.10
CA ARG A 311 15.66 -17.92 -6.84
C ARG A 311 15.44 -18.93 -7.96
N TYR A 312 16.44 -19.81 -8.12
CA TYR A 312 16.28 -21.03 -8.90
C TYR A 312 15.45 -22.02 -8.10
N ASN A 313 14.16 -22.11 -8.39
CA ASN A 313 13.23 -23.01 -7.74
C ASN A 313 12.95 -24.27 -8.58
N SER A 314 12.13 -25.21 -8.08
CA SER A 314 11.79 -26.45 -8.79
C SER A 314 11.24 -26.19 -10.20
N PHE A 315 10.39 -25.17 -10.34
CA PHE A 315 9.79 -24.81 -11.64
C PHE A 315 10.84 -24.43 -12.70
N TYR A 316 11.93 -23.78 -12.31
CA TYR A 316 13.02 -23.47 -13.25
C TYR A 316 13.61 -24.76 -13.83
N PHE A 317 13.89 -25.77 -12.99
CA PHE A 317 14.46 -27.03 -13.42
C PHE A 317 13.44 -27.90 -14.18
N GLU A 318 12.21 -27.95 -13.76
CA GLU A 318 11.10 -28.64 -14.45
C GLU A 318 10.84 -28.05 -15.83
N SER A 319 11.00 -26.75 -16.01
CA SER A 319 10.89 -26.08 -17.30
C SER A 319 12.16 -26.21 -18.16
N ASN A 320 13.18 -26.97 -17.74
CA ASN A 320 14.49 -27.06 -18.39
C ASN A 320 15.17 -25.69 -18.55
N GLY A 321 15.10 -24.83 -17.55
CA GLY A 321 15.70 -23.49 -17.59
C GLY A 321 14.99 -22.49 -18.50
N ARG A 322 13.75 -22.77 -18.90
CA ARG A 322 12.99 -21.92 -19.86
C ARG A 322 12.22 -20.79 -19.19
N ALA A 323 11.94 -20.88 -17.89
CA ALA A 323 11.20 -19.84 -17.19
C ALA A 323 11.52 -19.79 -15.70
N PHE A 324 11.42 -18.60 -15.12
CA PHE A 324 11.33 -18.41 -13.67
C PHE A 324 9.88 -18.31 -13.23
N ARG A 325 9.60 -18.72 -12.00
CA ARG A 325 8.33 -18.54 -11.32
C ARG A 325 8.56 -18.01 -9.91
N PHE A 326 7.84 -16.96 -9.53
CA PHE A 326 7.92 -16.40 -8.18
C PHE A 326 6.61 -15.71 -7.79
N ILE A 327 6.38 -15.61 -6.49
CA ILE A 327 5.28 -14.81 -5.94
C ILE A 327 5.76 -13.37 -5.83
N ARG A 328 4.98 -12.43 -6.35
CA ARG A 328 5.29 -11.01 -6.27
C ARG A 328 5.16 -10.52 -4.83
N HIS A 329 6.26 -10.09 -4.23
CA HIS A 329 6.32 -9.69 -2.81
C HIS A 329 5.30 -8.60 -2.43
N LYS A 330 5.08 -7.61 -3.28
CA LYS A 330 4.14 -6.52 -2.98
C LYS A 330 2.69 -6.99 -2.81
N THR A 331 2.28 -8.09 -3.41
CA THR A 331 0.91 -8.60 -3.45
C THR A 331 0.75 -9.94 -2.73
N GLU A 332 1.77 -10.37 -2.00
CA GLU A 332 1.80 -11.64 -1.28
C GLU A 332 0.61 -11.83 -0.32
N ASP A 333 0.16 -10.73 0.32
CA ASP A 333 -0.98 -10.76 1.26
C ASP A 333 -2.32 -10.27 0.64
N GLU A 334 -2.38 -9.92 -0.65
CA GLU A 334 -3.56 -9.27 -1.25
C GLU A 334 -4.56 -10.25 -1.87
N THR A 335 -4.24 -11.54 -1.97
CA THR A 335 -5.16 -12.55 -2.49
C THR A 335 -6.05 -13.12 -1.39
N VAL A 336 -7.29 -13.47 -1.75
CA VAL A 336 -8.29 -14.03 -0.83
C VAL A 336 -7.80 -15.33 -0.18
N ASP A 337 -6.95 -16.07 -0.89
CA ASP A 337 -6.41 -17.36 -0.47
C ASP A 337 -5.00 -17.22 0.18
N GLY A 338 -4.45 -16.00 0.29
CA GLY A 338 -3.12 -15.74 0.88
C GLY A 338 -1.94 -16.22 0.03
N GLU A 339 -2.16 -16.65 -1.22
CA GLU A 339 -1.13 -17.23 -2.09
C GLU A 339 -0.31 -16.18 -2.86
N GLY A 340 -0.72 -14.89 -2.82
CA GLY A 340 -0.07 -13.81 -3.58
C GLY A 340 -0.30 -13.93 -5.10
N MET A 341 0.26 -12.97 -5.85
CA MET A 341 0.19 -12.98 -7.32
C MET A 341 1.44 -13.64 -7.89
N GLU A 342 1.24 -14.80 -8.53
CA GLU A 342 2.30 -15.52 -9.22
C GLU A 342 2.73 -14.79 -10.49
N VAL A 343 4.03 -14.75 -10.75
CA VAL A 343 4.63 -14.22 -11.97
C VAL A 343 5.50 -15.30 -12.61
N ILE A 344 5.25 -15.57 -13.90
CA ILE A 344 6.06 -16.49 -14.71
C ILE A 344 6.80 -15.65 -15.75
N VAL A 345 8.13 -15.67 -15.68
CA VAL A 345 9.05 -14.94 -16.57
C VAL A 345 9.66 -15.92 -17.56
N PRO A 346 9.29 -15.88 -18.85
CA PRO A 346 9.94 -16.68 -19.87
C PRO A 346 11.37 -16.19 -20.12
N ILE A 347 12.33 -17.09 -20.23
CA ILE A 347 13.75 -16.77 -20.48
C ILE A 347 13.96 -16.78 -21.99
N ILE A 348 13.72 -15.63 -22.62
CA ILE A 348 14.02 -15.38 -24.03
C ILE A 348 15.53 -15.19 -24.22
N GLU A 349 16.05 -15.38 -25.45
CA GLU A 349 17.51 -15.36 -25.72
C GLU A 349 18.21 -14.10 -25.20
N PRO A 350 17.68 -12.85 -25.38
CA PRO A 350 18.32 -11.67 -24.82
C PRO A 350 18.41 -11.67 -23.27
N LEU A 351 17.42 -12.23 -22.59
CA LEU A 351 17.45 -12.38 -21.14
C LEU A 351 18.46 -13.43 -20.72
N LYS A 352 18.54 -14.53 -21.46
CA LYS A 352 19.52 -15.59 -21.21
C LYS A 352 20.93 -15.06 -21.35
N GLU A 353 21.26 -14.30 -22.39
CA GLU A 353 22.59 -13.69 -22.54
C GLU A 353 22.96 -12.78 -21.34
N LEU A 354 22.01 -12.02 -20.81
CA LEU A 354 22.22 -11.22 -19.61
C LEU A 354 22.47 -12.10 -18.36
N LEU A 355 21.70 -13.17 -18.21
CA LEU A 355 21.85 -14.10 -17.10
C LEU A 355 23.19 -14.86 -17.15
N ASP A 356 23.60 -15.31 -18.32
CA ASP A 356 24.88 -16.00 -18.53
C ASP A 356 26.09 -15.13 -18.09
N ASN A 357 25.95 -13.80 -18.14
CA ASN A 357 27.01 -12.88 -17.72
C ASN A 357 26.96 -12.49 -16.22
N TYR A 358 25.78 -12.52 -15.59
CA TYR A 358 25.62 -11.92 -14.25
C TYR A 358 24.95 -12.83 -13.23
N ALA A 359 24.27 -13.90 -13.66
CA ALA A 359 23.60 -14.79 -12.72
C ALA A 359 24.58 -15.79 -12.08
N ALA A 360 24.21 -16.25 -10.90
CA ALA A 360 24.89 -17.36 -10.26
C ALA A 360 24.60 -18.69 -10.99
N GLU A 361 25.47 -19.68 -10.81
CA GLU A 361 25.24 -21.05 -11.30
C GLU A 361 23.90 -21.57 -10.79
N PRO A 362 23.05 -22.16 -11.66
CA PRO A 362 21.75 -22.69 -11.28
C PRO A 362 21.84 -23.81 -10.24
N LYS A 363 21.43 -23.55 -9.02
CA LYS A 363 21.28 -24.52 -7.93
C LYS A 363 19.96 -24.26 -7.23
N LEU A 364 19.28 -25.32 -6.81
CA LEU A 364 17.99 -25.21 -6.13
C LEU A 364 18.10 -24.26 -4.92
N ASP A 365 17.11 -23.36 -4.80
CA ASP A 365 16.97 -22.33 -3.77
C ASP A 365 18.09 -21.25 -3.73
N GLN A 366 19.06 -21.28 -4.64
CA GLN A 366 20.06 -20.23 -4.77
C GLN A 366 19.44 -18.98 -5.39
N LEU A 367 19.89 -17.81 -4.93
CA LEU A 367 19.56 -16.53 -5.57
C LEU A 367 20.14 -16.49 -6.99
N VAL A 368 19.32 -16.00 -7.94
CA VAL A 368 19.76 -15.79 -9.32
C VAL A 368 20.83 -14.67 -9.38
N LEU A 369 20.61 -13.59 -8.62
CA LEU A 369 21.48 -12.40 -8.60
C LEU A 369 21.94 -12.08 -7.16
N PRO A 370 22.81 -12.89 -6.55
CA PRO A 370 23.17 -12.78 -5.12
C PRO A 370 23.81 -11.42 -4.78
N PHE A 371 24.55 -10.81 -5.71
CA PHE A 371 25.24 -9.52 -5.50
C PHE A 371 24.32 -8.34 -5.20
N ILE A 372 22.99 -8.48 -5.40
CA ILE A 372 22.03 -7.40 -5.11
C ILE A 372 21.78 -7.28 -3.61
N ALA A 373 21.40 -8.36 -2.94
CA ALA A 373 20.90 -8.31 -1.56
C ALA A 373 21.23 -9.53 -0.68
N GLU A 374 22.05 -10.47 -1.11
CA GLU A 374 22.33 -11.70 -0.35
C GLU A 374 22.84 -11.42 1.07
N ASP A 375 23.72 -10.44 1.21
CA ASP A 375 24.30 -9.99 2.48
C ASP A 375 23.26 -9.41 3.45
N ALA A 376 22.09 -9.02 2.95
CA ALA A 376 21.03 -8.39 3.72
C ALA A 376 19.94 -9.38 4.17
N ILE A 377 19.80 -10.54 3.49
CA ILE A 377 18.70 -11.49 3.73
C ILE A 377 18.73 -12.07 5.16
N SER A 378 19.92 -12.45 5.63
CA SER A 378 20.09 -13.00 6.99
C SER A 378 19.80 -11.99 8.11
N VAL A 379 19.83 -10.69 7.78
CA VAL A 379 19.59 -9.60 8.75
C VAL A 379 18.10 -9.26 8.86
N GLY A 380 17.33 -9.49 7.79
CA GLY A 380 15.89 -9.28 7.77
C GLY A 380 15.40 -8.31 6.68
N GLU A 381 14.09 -8.27 6.52
CA GLU A 381 13.41 -7.58 5.40
C GLU A 381 13.74 -6.08 5.31
N GLU A 382 13.81 -5.37 6.43
CA GLU A 382 14.14 -3.93 6.43
C GLU A 382 15.54 -3.67 5.86
N ARG A 383 16.50 -4.56 6.16
CA ARG A 383 17.86 -4.48 5.62
C ARG A 383 17.88 -4.76 4.12
N VAL A 384 17.14 -5.79 3.66
CA VAL A 384 16.97 -6.09 2.23
C VAL A 384 16.40 -4.89 1.48
N ARG A 385 15.33 -4.28 1.99
CA ARG A 385 14.72 -3.10 1.37
C ARG A 385 15.69 -1.93 1.26
N ARG A 386 16.45 -1.66 2.31
CA ARG A 386 17.48 -0.60 2.30
C ARG A 386 18.54 -0.91 1.25
N ARG A 387 19.04 -2.14 1.23
CA ARG A 387 20.05 -2.59 0.26
C ARG A 387 19.55 -2.46 -1.19
N VAL A 388 18.32 -2.92 -1.46
CA VAL A 388 17.69 -2.80 -2.79
C VAL A 388 17.49 -1.32 -3.17
N SER A 389 17.13 -0.46 -2.23
CA SER A 389 17.01 0.98 -2.46
C SER A 389 18.36 1.61 -2.85
N ASP A 390 19.43 1.24 -2.15
CA ASP A 390 20.81 1.70 -2.45
C ASP A 390 21.24 1.25 -3.86
N VAL A 391 20.98 -0.03 -4.21
CA VAL A 391 21.27 -0.57 -5.54
C VAL A 391 20.42 0.10 -6.62
N ASN A 392 19.14 0.42 -6.34
CA ASN A 392 18.28 1.15 -7.29
C ASN A 392 18.80 2.59 -7.53
N GLY A 393 19.28 3.26 -6.48
CA GLY A 393 19.99 4.54 -6.62
C GLY A 393 21.26 4.42 -7.46
N TYR A 394 22.05 3.39 -7.18
CA TYR A 394 23.26 3.08 -7.95
C TYR A 394 22.98 2.85 -9.44
N ILE A 395 21.94 2.06 -9.78
CA ILE A 395 21.54 1.83 -11.18
C ILE A 395 21.09 3.15 -11.82
N SER A 396 20.24 3.93 -11.14
CA SER A 396 19.73 5.19 -11.67
C SER A 396 20.82 6.20 -12.00
N ASP A 397 21.82 6.34 -11.12
CA ASP A 397 22.95 7.26 -11.33
C ASP A 397 23.81 6.84 -12.53
N ARG A 398 23.97 5.54 -12.75
CA ARG A 398 24.76 5.03 -13.87
C ARG A 398 24.00 5.05 -15.18
N MET A 399 22.70 4.75 -15.15
CA MET A 399 21.83 4.89 -16.32
C MET A 399 21.78 6.34 -16.82
N LYS A 400 21.83 7.33 -15.92
CA LYS A 400 22.00 8.73 -16.30
C LYS A 400 23.29 8.98 -17.11
N LYS A 401 24.40 8.31 -16.73
CA LYS A 401 25.66 8.43 -17.47
C LYS A 401 25.64 7.65 -18.79
N VAL A 402 24.97 6.50 -18.82
CA VAL A 402 24.73 5.75 -20.06
C VAL A 402 23.94 6.59 -21.03
N SER A 403 22.80 7.13 -20.62
CA SER A 403 21.95 7.98 -21.47
C SER A 403 22.69 9.20 -22.01
N ALA A 404 23.47 9.87 -21.15
CA ALA A 404 24.27 11.03 -21.60
C ALA A 404 25.33 10.63 -22.62
N ALA A 405 25.96 9.47 -22.49
CA ALA A 405 27.01 8.99 -23.41
C ALA A 405 26.47 8.61 -24.80
N ILE A 406 25.21 8.14 -24.86
CA ILE A 406 24.52 7.84 -26.12
C ILE A 406 23.69 9.02 -26.65
N GLY A 407 23.81 10.21 -26.05
CA GLY A 407 23.14 11.43 -26.51
C GLY A 407 21.67 11.57 -26.13
N TRP A 408 21.18 10.76 -25.19
CA TRP A 408 19.78 10.86 -24.74
C TRP A 408 19.58 11.93 -23.68
N THR A 409 18.44 12.63 -23.76
CA THR A 409 18.01 13.61 -22.75
C THR A 409 17.24 12.95 -21.59
N VAL A 410 16.70 11.75 -21.80
CA VAL A 410 15.94 10.99 -20.82
C VAL A 410 16.91 10.14 -19.97
N SER A 411 16.72 10.14 -18.66
CA SER A 411 17.45 9.26 -17.74
C SER A 411 16.50 8.17 -17.22
N PRO A 412 16.49 6.97 -17.82
CA PRO A 412 15.56 5.92 -17.44
C PRO A 412 15.92 5.31 -16.08
N THR A 413 14.89 4.97 -15.32
CA THR A 413 14.96 4.29 -14.01
C THR A 413 14.21 2.98 -14.06
N GLY A 414 14.25 2.14 -13.03
CA GLY A 414 13.47 0.90 -12.97
C GLY A 414 11.96 1.09 -13.22
N THR A 415 11.43 2.28 -12.91
CA THR A 415 10.04 2.62 -13.27
C THR A 415 9.84 2.68 -14.79
N TYR A 416 10.82 3.19 -15.54
CA TYR A 416 10.78 3.17 -17.01
C TYR A 416 10.79 1.75 -17.55
N ALA A 417 11.63 0.86 -17.02
CA ALA A 417 11.66 -0.55 -17.43
C ALA A 417 10.27 -1.19 -17.34
N ARG A 418 9.59 -0.99 -16.19
CA ARG A 418 8.24 -1.52 -15.97
C ARG A 418 7.18 -0.90 -16.87
N HIS A 419 7.21 0.42 -17.07
CA HIS A 419 6.28 1.09 -17.98
C HIS A 419 6.54 0.71 -19.45
N SER A 420 7.81 0.56 -19.85
CA SER A 420 8.19 0.13 -21.19
C SER A 420 7.66 -1.27 -21.49
N PHE A 421 7.80 -2.22 -20.57
CA PHE A 421 7.26 -3.57 -20.74
C PHE A 421 5.76 -3.52 -21.08
N ALA A 422 4.96 -2.87 -20.25
CA ALA A 422 3.53 -2.80 -20.46
C ALA A 422 3.15 -2.03 -21.74
N THR A 423 3.82 -0.92 -22.01
CA THR A 423 3.49 -0.05 -23.16
C THR A 423 3.89 -0.70 -24.47
N ASN A 424 5.07 -1.31 -24.54
CA ASN A 424 5.58 -1.95 -25.75
C ASN A 424 4.75 -3.17 -26.15
N LEU A 425 4.43 -4.05 -25.19
CA LEU A 425 3.53 -5.19 -25.47
C LEU A 425 2.12 -4.73 -25.85
N HIS A 426 1.61 -3.67 -25.22
CA HIS A 426 0.32 -3.12 -25.60
C HIS A 426 0.34 -2.52 -27.01
N ALA A 427 1.41 -1.83 -27.39
CA ALA A 427 1.61 -1.31 -28.74
C ALA A 427 1.70 -2.45 -29.79
N ALA A 428 2.33 -3.57 -29.42
CA ALA A 428 2.40 -4.80 -30.22
C ALA A 428 1.07 -5.60 -30.25
N LYS A 429 -0.04 -5.05 -29.68
CA LYS A 429 -1.37 -5.68 -29.64
C LYS A 429 -1.46 -6.97 -28.82
N VAL A 430 -0.52 -7.19 -27.89
CA VAL A 430 -0.59 -8.29 -26.94
C VAL A 430 -1.80 -8.11 -26.02
N PRO A 431 -2.54 -9.17 -25.67
CA PRO A 431 -3.70 -9.10 -24.79
C PRO A 431 -3.39 -8.42 -23.46
N ARG A 432 -4.28 -7.52 -23.01
CA ARG A 432 -4.09 -6.80 -21.75
C ARG A 432 -4.07 -7.73 -20.53
N ASP A 433 -4.82 -8.83 -20.61
CA ASP A 433 -4.88 -9.82 -19.53
C ASP A 433 -3.53 -10.52 -19.39
N TYR A 434 -2.85 -10.84 -20.50
CA TYR A 434 -1.48 -11.32 -20.46
C TYR A 434 -0.53 -10.30 -19.81
N ILE A 435 -0.58 -9.03 -20.24
CA ILE A 435 0.29 -7.99 -19.69
C ILE A 435 0.06 -7.83 -18.18
N SER A 436 -1.20 -7.90 -17.73
CA SER A 436 -1.59 -7.81 -16.33
C SER A 436 -1.07 -9.00 -15.52
N ASP A 437 -1.26 -10.21 -16.05
CA ASP A 437 -0.78 -11.46 -15.46
C ASP A 437 0.75 -11.48 -15.35
N ALA A 438 1.47 -11.21 -16.46
CA ALA A 438 2.92 -11.17 -16.51
C ALA A 438 3.52 -10.13 -15.53
N MET A 439 2.82 -9.05 -15.23
CA MET A 439 3.23 -8.04 -14.25
C MET A 439 2.81 -8.36 -12.81
N GLY A 440 2.12 -9.45 -12.56
CA GLY A 440 1.59 -9.81 -11.24
C GLY A 440 0.58 -8.77 -10.73
N HIS A 441 -0.32 -8.29 -11.59
CA HIS A 441 -1.43 -7.43 -11.19
C HIS A 441 -2.71 -8.23 -11.05
N SER A 442 -3.50 -7.97 -10.00
CA SER A 442 -4.84 -8.53 -9.91
C SER A 442 -5.75 -7.93 -10.99
N LEU A 443 -6.53 -8.76 -11.66
CA LEU A 443 -7.49 -8.34 -12.70
C LEU A 443 -8.76 -7.68 -12.11
N GLY A 444 -8.85 -7.56 -10.78
CA GLY A 444 -10.04 -7.09 -10.08
C GLY A 444 -11.20 -8.09 -10.16
N ASN A 445 -12.28 -7.84 -9.40
CA ASN A 445 -13.40 -8.80 -9.24
C ASN A 445 -14.07 -9.22 -10.55
N ARG A 446 -14.11 -8.37 -11.58
CA ARG A 446 -14.75 -8.70 -12.87
C ARG A 446 -13.90 -9.62 -13.75
N GLY A 447 -12.58 -9.49 -13.68
CA GLY A 447 -11.67 -10.35 -14.44
C GLY A 447 -11.46 -11.72 -13.80
N GLN A 448 -11.44 -11.82 -12.48
CA GLN A 448 -11.21 -13.07 -11.74
C GLN A 448 -12.24 -14.17 -12.04
N ILE A 449 -13.50 -13.82 -12.28
CA ILE A 449 -14.55 -14.82 -12.57
C ILE A 449 -14.28 -15.49 -13.92
N THR A 450 -13.96 -14.70 -14.96
CA THR A 450 -13.68 -15.23 -16.31
C THR A 450 -12.39 -16.05 -16.34
N MET A 451 -11.35 -15.63 -15.62
CA MET A 451 -10.06 -16.34 -15.58
C MET A 451 -10.12 -17.72 -14.97
N ARG A 452 -11.16 -18.04 -14.16
CA ARG A 452 -11.37 -19.42 -13.64
C ARG A 452 -11.74 -20.43 -14.72
N TYR A 453 -12.17 -19.95 -15.87
CA TYR A 453 -12.60 -20.77 -17.03
C TYR A 453 -11.58 -20.79 -18.16
N ILE A 454 -10.51 -20.00 -18.06
CA ILE A 454 -9.48 -19.89 -19.09
C ILE A 454 -8.22 -20.59 -18.61
N SER A 455 -7.62 -21.43 -19.46
CA SER A 455 -6.34 -22.05 -19.17
C SER A 455 -5.24 -20.99 -18.98
N PRO A 456 -4.31 -21.18 -18.02
CA PRO A 456 -3.18 -20.28 -17.86
C PRO A 456 -2.34 -20.18 -19.15
N TRP A 457 -1.70 -19.04 -19.37
CA TRP A 457 -0.76 -18.82 -20.46
C TRP A 457 0.40 -19.83 -20.39
N THR A 458 0.65 -20.55 -21.49
CA THR A 458 1.77 -21.49 -21.57
C THR A 458 3.12 -20.77 -21.60
N ILE A 459 4.23 -21.50 -21.39
CA ILE A 459 5.58 -20.93 -21.52
C ILE A 459 5.80 -20.48 -22.99
N GLU A 460 5.27 -21.20 -23.96
CA GLU A 460 5.31 -20.91 -25.39
C GLU A 460 4.62 -19.59 -25.74
N ASP A 461 3.41 -19.36 -25.21
CA ASP A 461 2.69 -18.09 -25.38
C ASP A 461 3.50 -16.94 -24.78
N ARG A 462 4.03 -17.13 -23.57
CA ARG A 462 4.84 -16.14 -22.88
C ARG A 462 6.13 -15.82 -23.63
N MET A 463 6.81 -16.82 -24.21
CA MET A 463 7.98 -16.62 -25.06
C MET A 463 7.63 -15.85 -26.32
N THR A 464 6.53 -16.22 -26.99
CA THR A 464 6.04 -15.54 -28.20
C THR A 464 5.81 -14.06 -27.93
N TYR A 465 5.10 -13.71 -26.86
CA TYR A 465 4.85 -12.31 -26.53
C TYR A 465 6.10 -11.56 -26.07
N ASN A 466 6.95 -12.18 -25.26
CA ASN A 466 8.13 -11.50 -24.75
C ASN A 466 9.22 -11.33 -25.81
N ASN A 467 9.25 -12.12 -26.88
CA ASN A 467 10.14 -11.89 -28.02
C ASN A 467 9.83 -10.57 -28.76
N LEU A 468 8.63 -9.99 -28.58
CA LEU A 468 8.28 -8.67 -29.13
C LEU A 468 8.89 -7.50 -28.34
N LEU A 469 9.57 -7.77 -27.21
CA LEU A 469 10.16 -6.72 -26.37
C LEU A 469 11.41 -6.08 -26.99
N LEU A 470 12.11 -6.79 -27.89
CA LEU A 470 13.26 -6.28 -28.63
C LEU A 470 13.11 -6.60 -30.12
N ASN A 471 13.57 -5.71 -30.97
CA ASN A 471 13.59 -5.90 -32.42
C ASN A 471 15.03 -6.20 -32.88
N LEU A 472 15.43 -7.47 -32.84
CA LEU A 472 16.78 -7.91 -33.18
C LEU A 472 16.93 -8.32 -34.67
N ASP A 473 15.85 -8.56 -35.38
CA ASP A 473 15.88 -9.09 -36.75
C ASP A 473 16.28 -8.05 -37.79
N ASN A 474 16.18 -6.75 -37.47
CA ASN A 474 16.40 -5.67 -38.46
C ASN A 474 17.86 -5.20 -38.60
N LYS A 475 18.87 -5.85 -38.02
CA LYS A 475 20.27 -5.43 -38.14
C LYS A 475 21.19 -6.46 -38.83
N LYS A 476 20.66 -7.40 -39.60
CA LYS A 476 21.48 -8.29 -40.44
C LYS A 476 21.72 -7.75 -41.85
N SER A 477 21.36 -6.52 -42.16
CA SER A 477 21.64 -5.93 -43.49
C SER A 477 22.01 -4.45 -43.37
N ASP A 478 23.32 -4.17 -43.26
CA ASP A 478 23.88 -2.91 -43.74
C ASP A 478 23.77 -2.88 -45.27
N GLN A 479 22.60 -2.58 -45.78
CA GLN A 479 22.35 -2.04 -47.14
C GLN A 479 21.23 -1.00 -47.03
N PRO A 480 21.27 0.08 -47.84
CA PRO A 480 20.38 1.23 -47.67
C PRO A 480 18.91 0.83 -47.89
N GLN A 481 18.07 1.40 -47.04
CA GLN A 481 16.64 1.14 -46.97
C GLN A 481 15.93 1.47 -48.29
N GLU A 482 15.54 0.43 -49.03
CA GLU A 482 14.45 0.44 -50.01
C GLU A 482 13.20 -0.34 -49.58
N ASN A 483 13.05 -0.69 -48.32
CA ASN A 483 12.02 -1.65 -47.89
C ASN A 483 10.75 -1.07 -47.25
N ASN A 484 10.59 0.25 -47.14
CA ASN A 484 9.27 0.82 -46.81
C ASN A 484 8.31 0.86 -48.00
N THR A 485 8.83 0.78 -49.22
CA THR A 485 8.04 0.73 -50.46
C THR A 485 7.43 -0.64 -50.72
N ILE A 486 8.01 -1.74 -50.23
CA ILE A 486 7.51 -3.10 -50.53
C ILE A 486 6.30 -3.47 -49.67
N PHE A 487 6.24 -3.01 -48.41
CA PHE A 487 5.10 -3.29 -47.53
C PHE A 487 3.88 -2.40 -47.88
N GLU A 488 4.11 -1.17 -48.28
CA GLU A 488 3.04 -0.31 -48.82
C GLU A 488 2.63 -0.73 -50.22
N SER A 489 3.57 -1.13 -51.10
CA SER A 489 3.24 -1.67 -52.44
C SER A 489 2.51 -3.01 -52.34
N GLY A 490 2.83 -3.86 -51.36
CA GLY A 490 2.11 -5.10 -51.09
C GLY A 490 0.67 -4.87 -50.62
N LYS A 491 0.45 -3.93 -49.71
CA LYS A 491 -0.90 -3.51 -49.30
C LYS A 491 -1.67 -2.86 -50.44
N GLN A 492 -1.00 -2.02 -51.21
CA GLN A 492 -1.60 -1.33 -52.35
C GLN A 492 -1.95 -2.32 -53.47
N ALA A 493 -1.09 -3.31 -53.79
CA ALA A 493 -1.34 -4.39 -54.72
C ALA A 493 -2.48 -5.33 -54.27
N ILE A 494 -2.60 -5.60 -52.97
CA ILE A 494 -3.72 -6.35 -52.38
C ILE A 494 -5.01 -5.52 -52.46
N PHE A 495 -4.94 -4.22 -52.19
CA PHE A 495 -6.08 -3.31 -52.26
C PHE A 495 -6.55 -3.10 -53.72
N GLU A 496 -5.63 -2.95 -54.66
CA GLU A 496 -5.93 -2.87 -56.12
C GLU A 496 -6.47 -4.20 -56.65
N LYS A 497 -5.95 -5.34 -56.17
CA LYS A 497 -6.47 -6.66 -56.51
C LYS A 497 -7.87 -6.90 -55.92
N MET A 498 -8.16 -6.40 -54.72
CA MET A 498 -9.51 -6.46 -54.15
C MET A 498 -10.50 -5.57 -54.89
N HIS A 499 -10.08 -4.43 -55.43
CA HIS A 499 -10.93 -3.57 -56.29
C HIS A 499 -11.12 -4.10 -57.70
N SER A 500 -10.31 -5.04 -58.16
CA SER A 500 -10.46 -5.69 -59.47
C SER A 500 -11.43 -6.88 -59.46
N PHE A 501 -11.87 -7.35 -58.29
CA PHE A 501 -12.89 -8.40 -58.19
C PHE A 501 -14.28 -7.81 -58.45
N SER A 502 -15.03 -8.43 -59.32
CA SER A 502 -16.43 -8.10 -59.48
C SER A 502 -17.25 -8.47 -58.24
N GLU A 503 -18.40 -7.84 -58.06
CA GLU A 503 -19.32 -8.18 -56.95
C GLU A 503 -19.73 -9.67 -56.97
N ALA A 504 -19.69 -10.30 -58.14
CA ALA A 504 -19.93 -11.73 -58.31
C ALA A 504 -18.78 -12.57 -57.75
N ASP A 505 -17.51 -12.20 -58.02
CA ASP A 505 -16.32 -12.91 -57.54
C ASP A 505 -16.22 -12.83 -56.01
N LEU A 506 -16.56 -11.68 -55.39
CA LEU A 506 -16.60 -11.49 -53.95
C LEU A 506 -17.70 -12.34 -53.27
N LYS A 507 -18.87 -12.46 -53.93
CA LYS A 507 -19.95 -13.34 -53.46
C LYS A 507 -19.56 -14.81 -53.54
N GLU A 508 -18.87 -15.21 -54.61
CA GLU A 508 -18.42 -16.60 -54.80
C GLU A 508 -17.33 -16.96 -53.77
N ALA A 509 -16.38 -16.07 -53.50
CA ALA A 509 -15.36 -16.24 -52.46
C ALA A 509 -15.98 -16.35 -51.04
N LEU A 510 -17.02 -15.55 -50.77
CA LEU A 510 -17.74 -15.59 -49.48
C LEU A 510 -18.53 -16.92 -49.32
N ILE A 511 -19.11 -17.43 -50.41
CA ILE A 511 -19.79 -18.73 -50.42
C ILE A 511 -18.79 -19.88 -50.18
N MET A 512 -17.60 -19.82 -50.80
CA MET A 512 -16.54 -20.80 -50.56
C MET A 512 -16.02 -20.79 -49.13
N LEU A 513 -15.82 -19.62 -48.54
CA LEU A 513 -15.42 -19.47 -47.11
C LEU A 513 -16.47 -20.08 -46.18
N LYS A 514 -17.73 -19.73 -46.36
CA LYS A 514 -18.84 -20.29 -45.59
C LYS A 514 -18.99 -21.80 -45.72
N LYS A 515 -18.77 -22.37 -46.92
CA LYS A 515 -18.76 -23.83 -47.15
C LYS A 515 -17.61 -24.50 -46.38
N LYS A 516 -16.44 -23.86 -46.32
CA LYS A 516 -15.28 -24.37 -45.57
C LYS A 516 -15.50 -24.33 -44.07
N GLU A 517 -16.10 -23.25 -43.55
CA GLU A 517 -16.51 -23.17 -42.15
C GLU A 517 -17.57 -24.23 -41.77
N LEU A 518 -18.53 -24.47 -42.65
CA LEU A 518 -19.55 -25.50 -42.43
C LEU A 518 -18.93 -26.92 -42.41
N GLN A 519 -18.01 -27.22 -43.33
CA GLN A 519 -17.28 -28.49 -43.35
C GLN A 519 -16.40 -28.68 -42.09
N GLN A 520 -15.82 -27.61 -41.54
CA GLN A 520 -15.05 -27.66 -40.32
C GLN A 520 -15.94 -27.95 -39.12
N LEU A 521 -17.10 -27.28 -39.00
CA LEU A 521 -18.10 -27.51 -37.98
C LEU A 521 -18.72 -28.92 -38.06
N GLU A 522 -18.95 -29.46 -39.27
CA GLU A 522 -19.42 -30.84 -39.45
C GLU A 522 -18.37 -31.86 -39.01
N GLN A 523 -17.08 -31.61 -39.25
CA GLN A 523 -15.99 -32.47 -38.77
C GLN A 523 -15.83 -32.43 -37.24
N GLU A 524 -16.01 -31.26 -36.65
CA GLU A 524 -15.99 -31.11 -35.18
C GLU A 524 -17.20 -31.80 -34.53
N LEU A 525 -18.37 -31.75 -35.17
CA LEU A 525 -19.58 -32.42 -34.65
C LEU A 525 -19.52 -33.96 -34.75
N VAL A 526 -18.80 -34.50 -35.73
CA VAL A 526 -18.57 -35.96 -35.91
C VAL A 526 -17.48 -36.46 -34.96
N ALA A 527 -16.60 -35.53 -34.46
CA ALA A 527 -15.54 -35.87 -33.53
C ALA A 527 -15.97 -35.78 -32.03
N MET A 528 -17.14 -35.21 -31.74
CA MET A 528 -17.82 -35.23 -30.44
C MET A 528 -18.79 -36.39 -30.34
#